data_79972d801d0f572dd2367204283c91cb
#
_entry.id   79972d801d0f572dd2367204283c91cb
#
_cell.length_a   1.000
_cell.length_b   1.000
_cell.length_c   1.000
_cell.angle_alpha   90.00
_cell.angle_beta   90.00
_cell.angle_gamma   90.00
#
_symmetry.space_group_name_H-M   'P 1'
#
loop_
_entity.id
_entity.type
_entity.pdbx_description
1 polymer ?
#
loop_
_entity_poly.entity_id
_entity_poly.type
_entity_poly.pdbx_seq_one_letter_code
_entity_poly.pdbx_strand_id
1 'polypeptide(L)'
;MIRCFHVTKRYGAITALTDISFQIDEGEFVFLTGQSGAGKTTLLRLLYRAELPTSGQLIVAGRNLATMPRRQVPRFRRRLGLVFQDFKLIEDRTVFDNVALVGLAVGFSFTESQRRASELLRLVDVDGRAQLFPAQVSGGEQQRVSIARALMTAPKLLLADEPTGNLDPERANEIMRIFHAINQSGTTVLVATHDADLIGTVGRRALTLEAGRLNTLAVASQVS
;
A
#
# COMPACT_ATOMS: atom_id res chain seq x y z
N MET A 1 6.90 3.53 -12.53
CA MET A 1 7.06 3.47 -11.04
C MET A 1 7.57 2.11 -10.57
N ILE A 2 6.95 0.99 -10.98
CA ILE A 2 7.37 -0.40 -10.65
C ILE A 2 7.68 -1.14 -11.94
N ARG A 3 8.78 -1.92 -11.96
CA ARG A 3 9.12 -2.85 -13.05
C ARG A 3 9.60 -4.16 -12.47
N CYS A 4 8.92 -5.25 -12.82
CA CYS A 4 9.29 -6.63 -12.49
C CYS A 4 9.69 -7.36 -13.77
N PHE A 5 10.82 -8.06 -13.73
CA PHE A 5 11.34 -8.85 -14.85
C PHE A 5 11.69 -10.26 -14.35
N HIS A 6 10.89 -11.25 -14.74
CA HIS A 6 11.07 -12.68 -14.44
C HIS A 6 11.31 -12.95 -12.94
N VAL A 7 10.55 -12.25 -12.06
CA VAL A 7 10.71 -12.33 -10.61
C VAL A 7 10.13 -13.64 -10.08
N THR A 8 10.96 -14.42 -9.41
CA THR A 8 10.58 -15.65 -8.71
C THR A 8 10.90 -15.55 -7.24
N LYS A 9 10.00 -16.04 -6.38
CA LYS A 9 10.20 -16.12 -4.92
C LYS A 9 9.91 -17.52 -4.42
N ARG A 10 10.90 -18.11 -3.74
CA ARG A 10 10.80 -19.41 -3.07
C ARG A 10 11.05 -19.29 -1.58
N TYR A 11 10.35 -20.11 -0.80
CA TYR A 11 10.54 -20.34 0.62
C TYR A 11 10.82 -21.83 0.83
N GLY A 12 12.10 -22.21 0.87
CA GLY A 12 12.48 -23.61 0.86
C GLY A 12 11.93 -24.33 -0.38
N ALA A 13 11.10 -25.34 -0.18
CA ALA A 13 10.45 -26.13 -1.25
C ALA A 13 9.23 -25.43 -1.88
N ILE A 14 8.67 -24.41 -1.23
CA ILE A 14 7.44 -23.73 -1.69
C ILE A 14 7.82 -22.57 -2.62
N THR A 15 7.27 -22.56 -3.82
CA THR A 15 7.38 -21.42 -4.75
C THR A 15 6.15 -20.54 -4.59
N ALA A 16 6.33 -19.36 -4.00
CA ALA A 16 5.24 -18.42 -3.76
C ALA A 16 4.96 -17.52 -4.97
N LEU A 17 5.97 -17.22 -5.79
CA LEU A 17 5.85 -16.46 -7.04
C LEU A 17 6.73 -17.10 -8.10
N THR A 18 6.21 -17.22 -9.31
CA THR A 18 6.89 -17.87 -10.45
C THR A 18 6.85 -16.95 -11.66
N ASP A 19 8.02 -16.49 -12.09
CA ASP A 19 8.21 -15.77 -13.35
C ASP A 19 7.29 -14.55 -13.54
N ILE A 20 7.23 -13.70 -12.52
CA ILE A 20 6.39 -12.52 -12.50
C ILE A 20 7.03 -11.39 -13.30
N SER A 21 6.34 -10.94 -14.35
CA SER A 21 6.78 -9.81 -15.17
C SER A 21 5.62 -8.81 -15.37
N PHE A 22 5.79 -7.56 -14.95
CA PHE A 22 4.82 -6.47 -15.17
C PHE A 22 5.48 -5.11 -14.99
N GLN A 23 4.79 -4.07 -15.45
CA GLN A 23 5.15 -2.68 -15.22
C GLN A 23 3.94 -1.89 -14.71
N ILE A 24 4.19 -0.97 -13.78
CA ILE A 24 3.25 0.07 -13.34
C ILE A 24 3.93 1.41 -13.52
N ASP A 25 3.28 2.31 -14.23
CA ASP A 25 3.80 3.63 -14.51
C ASP A 25 3.51 4.63 -13.38
N GLU A 26 4.14 5.81 -13.41
CA GLU A 26 3.92 6.83 -12.39
C GLU A 26 2.49 7.38 -12.53
N GLY A 27 1.81 7.56 -11.39
CA GLY A 27 0.43 8.04 -11.34
C GLY A 27 -0.63 6.97 -11.65
N GLU A 28 -0.27 5.72 -12.01
CA GLU A 28 -1.26 4.67 -12.20
C GLU A 28 -1.92 4.26 -10.88
N PHE A 29 -3.21 3.89 -10.98
CA PHE A 29 -3.93 3.14 -9.97
C PHE A 29 -4.11 1.71 -10.46
N VAL A 30 -3.58 0.73 -9.74
CA VAL A 30 -3.60 -0.68 -10.13
C VAL A 30 -4.08 -1.54 -8.99
N PHE A 31 -4.97 -2.49 -9.28
CA PHE A 31 -5.31 -3.57 -8.37
C PHE A 31 -4.38 -4.77 -8.57
N LEU A 32 -4.00 -5.42 -7.47
CA LEU A 32 -3.37 -6.73 -7.45
C LEU A 32 -4.39 -7.73 -6.89
N THR A 33 -4.96 -8.56 -7.76
CA THR A 33 -6.05 -9.46 -7.39
C THR A 33 -5.61 -10.91 -7.32
N GLY A 34 -6.45 -11.75 -6.75
CA GLY A 34 -6.23 -13.19 -6.66
C GLY A 34 -6.77 -13.77 -5.35
N GLN A 35 -6.97 -15.06 -5.33
CA GLN A 35 -7.45 -15.77 -4.13
C GLN A 35 -6.49 -15.63 -2.94
N SER A 36 -6.96 -15.98 -1.74
CA SER A 36 -6.07 -16.09 -0.57
C SER A 36 -4.95 -17.10 -0.88
N GLY A 37 -3.71 -16.74 -0.50
CA GLY A 37 -2.54 -17.58 -0.80
C GLY A 37 -1.97 -17.45 -2.24
N ALA A 38 -2.59 -16.68 -3.14
CA ALA A 38 -2.09 -16.50 -4.51
C ALA A 38 -0.71 -15.83 -4.63
N GLY A 39 -0.18 -15.23 -3.54
CA GLY A 39 1.13 -14.57 -3.51
C GLY A 39 1.09 -13.05 -3.44
N LYS A 40 -0.09 -12.42 -3.30
CA LYS A 40 -0.25 -10.95 -3.25
C LYS A 40 0.62 -10.29 -2.18
N THR A 41 0.50 -10.71 -0.93
CA THR A 41 1.31 -10.20 0.19
C THR A 41 2.80 -10.48 -0.02
N THR A 42 3.17 -11.63 -0.60
CA THR A 42 4.57 -11.92 -0.95
C THR A 42 5.10 -10.91 -1.97
N LEU A 43 4.33 -10.61 -3.02
CA LEU A 43 4.73 -9.62 -4.01
C LEU A 43 4.88 -8.23 -3.38
N LEU A 44 3.93 -7.79 -2.55
CA LEU A 44 4.05 -6.53 -1.83
C LEU A 44 5.30 -6.50 -0.94
N ARG A 45 5.61 -7.57 -0.20
CA ARG A 45 6.84 -7.68 0.63
C ARG A 45 8.12 -7.52 -0.17
N LEU A 46 8.15 -8.01 -1.40
CA LEU A 46 9.26 -7.77 -2.31
C LEU A 46 9.33 -6.29 -2.71
N LEU A 47 8.17 -5.65 -3.04
CA LEU A 47 8.10 -4.26 -3.50
C LEU A 47 8.59 -3.25 -2.46
N TYR A 48 8.30 -3.45 -1.15
CA TYR A 48 8.86 -2.60 -0.10
C TYR A 48 10.15 -3.18 0.53
N ARG A 49 10.77 -4.18 -0.13
CA ARG A 49 12.07 -4.75 0.27
C ARG A 49 12.08 -5.36 1.68
N ALA A 50 10.93 -5.87 2.17
CA ALA A 50 10.91 -6.72 3.38
C ALA A 50 11.61 -8.05 3.09
N GLU A 51 11.51 -8.51 1.86
CA GLU A 51 12.14 -9.73 1.37
C GLU A 51 12.88 -9.47 0.06
N LEU A 52 13.70 -10.44 -0.34
CA LEU A 52 14.40 -10.46 -1.62
C LEU A 52 13.76 -11.47 -2.57
N PRO A 53 13.71 -11.20 -3.86
CA PRO A 53 13.42 -12.23 -4.83
C PRO A 53 14.50 -13.33 -4.80
N THR A 54 14.12 -14.55 -5.17
CA THR A 54 15.08 -15.66 -5.36
C THR A 54 15.81 -15.50 -6.68
N SER A 55 15.10 -15.02 -7.72
CA SER A 55 15.67 -14.68 -9.03
C SER A 55 14.85 -13.57 -9.70
N GLY A 56 15.37 -13.04 -10.80
CA GLY A 56 14.76 -11.94 -11.53
C GLY A 56 15.17 -10.56 -11.03
N GLN A 57 14.62 -9.53 -11.65
CA GLN A 57 14.94 -8.15 -11.36
C GLN A 57 13.69 -7.38 -10.92
N LEU A 58 13.83 -6.58 -9.87
CA LEU A 58 12.77 -5.76 -9.31
C LEU A 58 13.25 -4.32 -9.13
N ILE A 59 12.66 -3.41 -9.89
CA ILE A 59 12.94 -1.98 -9.84
C ILE A 59 11.72 -1.26 -9.29
N VAL A 60 11.87 -0.49 -8.21
CA VAL A 60 10.81 0.31 -7.59
C VAL A 60 11.31 1.73 -7.36
N ALA A 61 10.56 2.72 -7.78
CA ALA A 61 10.92 4.14 -7.70
C ALA A 61 12.36 4.42 -8.20
N GLY A 62 12.73 3.79 -9.33
CA GLY A 62 14.05 3.92 -9.95
C GLY A 62 15.18 3.17 -9.24
N ARG A 63 14.89 2.33 -8.24
CA ARG A 63 15.89 1.58 -7.47
C ARG A 63 15.78 0.08 -7.72
N ASN A 64 16.87 -0.56 -8.09
CA ASN A 64 16.95 -2.03 -8.16
C ASN A 64 17.01 -2.60 -6.74
N LEU A 65 15.96 -3.31 -6.33
CA LEU A 65 15.84 -3.80 -4.96
C LEU A 65 16.72 -5.03 -4.69
N ALA A 66 17.05 -5.82 -5.72
CA ALA A 66 17.88 -7.00 -5.55
C ALA A 66 19.31 -6.63 -5.13
N THR A 67 19.85 -5.56 -5.73
CA THR A 67 21.23 -5.09 -5.48
C THR A 67 21.35 -3.99 -4.43
N MET A 68 20.22 -3.50 -3.90
CA MET A 68 20.19 -2.43 -2.91
C MET A 68 20.90 -2.85 -1.60
N PRO A 69 21.93 -2.12 -1.14
CA PRO A 69 22.57 -2.38 0.14
C PRO A 69 21.59 -2.28 1.31
N ARG A 70 21.71 -3.18 2.31
CA ARG A 70 20.82 -3.21 3.48
C ARG A 70 20.72 -1.86 4.20
N ARG A 71 21.81 -1.10 4.29
CA ARG A 71 21.83 0.25 4.92
C ARG A 71 20.96 1.29 4.21
N GLN A 72 20.63 1.08 2.93
CA GLN A 72 19.78 1.99 2.16
C GLN A 72 18.27 1.65 2.27
N VAL A 73 17.91 0.45 2.73
CA VAL A 73 16.53 -0.01 2.82
C VAL A 73 15.65 0.89 3.71
N PRO A 74 16.06 1.34 4.89
CA PRO A 74 15.26 2.27 5.69
C PRO A 74 14.95 3.57 4.95
N ARG A 75 15.97 4.16 4.28
CA ARG A 75 15.79 5.39 3.49
C ARG A 75 14.87 5.18 2.28
N PHE A 76 14.94 4.01 1.66
CA PHE A 76 14.03 3.63 0.58
C PHE A 76 12.59 3.52 1.08
N ARG A 77 12.34 2.78 2.17
CA ARG A 77 10.99 2.60 2.74
C ARG A 77 10.34 3.91 3.18
N ARG A 78 11.11 4.90 3.65
CA ARG A 78 10.59 6.25 3.98
C ARG A 78 9.96 6.99 2.80
N ARG A 79 10.23 6.55 1.57
CA ARG A 79 9.68 7.13 0.33
C ARG A 79 8.42 6.41 -0.15
N LEU A 80 8.00 5.36 0.55
CA LEU A 80 6.81 4.56 0.26
C LEU A 80 5.75 4.82 1.33
N GLY A 81 4.48 4.87 0.92
CA GLY A 81 3.36 4.70 1.83
C GLY A 81 3.00 3.23 1.92
N LEU A 82 2.81 2.72 3.12
CA LEU A 82 2.41 1.33 3.37
C LEU A 82 1.14 1.31 4.22
N VAL A 83 0.11 0.64 3.71
CA VAL A 83 -1.16 0.40 4.41
C VAL A 83 -1.35 -1.09 4.54
N PHE A 84 -1.62 -1.56 5.76
CA PHE A 84 -1.74 -2.98 6.10
C PHE A 84 -3.18 -3.33 6.48
N GLN A 85 -3.57 -4.59 6.29
CA GLN A 85 -4.89 -5.10 6.63
C GLN A 85 -5.18 -4.99 8.14
N ASP A 86 -4.19 -5.20 9.00
CA ASP A 86 -4.28 -5.15 10.45
C ASP A 86 -3.86 -3.78 11.04
N PHE A 87 -3.97 -2.73 10.25
CA PHE A 87 -3.71 -1.32 10.56
C PHE A 87 -2.30 -1.04 11.11
N LYS A 88 -1.72 -1.91 11.91
CA LYS A 88 -0.41 -1.77 12.57
C LYS A 88 -0.28 -0.46 13.35
N LEU A 89 -1.35 -0.04 14.01
CA LEU A 89 -1.31 1.13 14.89
C LEU A 89 -0.58 0.80 16.19
N ILE A 90 0.04 1.81 16.77
CA ILE A 90 0.70 1.73 18.07
C ILE A 90 -0.39 1.92 19.12
N GLU A 91 -0.71 0.87 19.88
CA GLU A 91 -1.88 0.80 20.74
C GLU A 91 -1.82 1.76 21.96
N ASP A 92 -0.61 2.04 22.46
CA ASP A 92 -0.34 2.94 23.58
C ASP A 92 -0.12 4.40 23.15
N ARG A 93 -0.48 4.75 21.90
CA ARG A 93 -0.40 6.09 21.34
C ARG A 93 -1.76 6.53 20.82
N THR A 94 -2.03 7.81 20.92
CA THR A 94 -3.26 8.39 20.36
C THR A 94 -3.29 8.23 18.83
N VAL A 95 -4.47 8.42 18.24
CA VAL A 95 -4.65 8.54 16.78
C VAL A 95 -3.71 9.59 16.21
N PHE A 96 -3.62 10.75 16.86
CA PHE A 96 -2.73 11.83 16.47
C PHE A 96 -1.26 11.41 16.50
N ASP A 97 -0.81 10.82 17.61
CA ASP A 97 0.57 10.39 17.78
C ASP A 97 0.97 9.31 16.78
N ASN A 98 0.06 8.39 16.44
CA ASN A 98 0.31 7.38 15.43
C ASN A 98 0.70 7.96 14.06
N VAL A 99 0.18 9.14 13.74
CA VAL A 99 0.52 9.85 12.49
C VAL A 99 1.75 10.75 12.71
N ALA A 100 1.78 11.55 13.76
CA ALA A 100 2.85 12.52 14.01
C ALA A 100 4.23 11.88 14.22
N LEU A 101 4.31 10.74 14.91
CA LEU A 101 5.55 10.00 15.18
C LEU A 101 6.31 9.62 13.89
N VAL A 102 5.60 9.37 12.80
CA VAL A 102 6.27 9.05 11.51
C VAL A 102 7.06 10.24 11.01
N GLY A 103 6.52 11.46 11.11
CA GLY A 103 7.24 12.68 10.74
C GLY A 103 8.54 12.84 11.53
N LEU A 104 8.47 12.67 12.85
CA LEU A 104 9.65 12.71 13.72
C LEU A 104 10.68 11.61 13.32
N ALA A 105 10.22 10.39 13.08
CA ALA A 105 11.08 9.25 12.71
C ALA A 105 11.79 9.45 11.37
N VAL A 106 11.22 10.24 10.46
CA VAL A 106 11.87 10.55 9.16
C VAL A 106 12.70 11.82 9.19
N GLY A 107 12.68 12.58 10.31
CA GLY A 107 13.53 13.75 10.53
C GLY A 107 12.83 15.11 10.35
N PHE A 108 11.48 15.16 10.34
CA PHE A 108 10.76 16.42 10.38
C PHE A 108 10.90 17.06 11.78
N SER A 109 10.79 18.38 11.86
CA SER A 109 10.70 19.06 13.14
C SER A 109 9.41 18.68 13.88
N PHE A 110 9.37 18.89 15.20
CA PHE A 110 8.18 18.64 15.99
C PHE A 110 6.97 19.42 15.45
N THR A 111 7.13 20.73 15.20
CA THR A 111 6.08 21.61 14.67
C THR A 111 5.58 21.15 13.31
N GLU A 112 6.47 20.76 12.39
CA GLU A 112 6.11 20.27 11.07
C GLU A 112 5.36 18.93 11.15
N SER A 113 5.83 18.02 12.01
CA SER A 113 5.15 16.74 12.24
C SER A 113 3.73 16.91 12.76
N GLN A 114 3.52 17.81 13.70
CA GLN A 114 2.20 18.11 14.25
C GLN A 114 1.27 18.77 13.22
N ARG A 115 1.76 19.77 12.50
CA ARG A 115 0.99 20.44 11.46
C ARG A 115 0.51 19.44 10.40
N ARG A 116 1.44 18.63 9.86
CA ARG A 116 1.11 17.63 8.83
C ARG A 116 0.19 16.54 9.36
N ALA A 117 0.37 16.08 10.60
CA ALA A 117 -0.52 15.09 11.19
C ALA A 117 -1.96 15.62 11.27
N SER A 118 -2.15 16.87 11.70
CA SER A 118 -3.47 17.51 11.74
C SER A 118 -4.11 17.60 10.35
N GLU A 119 -3.33 18.00 9.34
CA GLU A 119 -3.81 18.11 7.96
C GLU A 119 -4.21 16.73 7.40
N LEU A 120 -3.40 15.71 7.65
CA LEU A 120 -3.67 14.35 7.17
C LEU A 120 -4.87 13.70 7.86
N LEU A 121 -5.06 13.92 9.16
CA LEU A 121 -6.24 13.42 9.88
C LEU A 121 -7.53 14.06 9.36
N ARG A 122 -7.51 15.36 9.02
CA ARG A 122 -8.65 16.02 8.36
C ARG A 122 -8.88 15.45 6.95
N LEU A 123 -7.81 15.24 6.18
CA LEU A 123 -7.91 14.67 4.82
C LEU A 123 -8.65 13.33 4.80
N VAL A 124 -8.45 12.50 5.84
CA VAL A 124 -9.10 11.20 5.96
C VAL A 124 -10.31 11.19 6.88
N ASP A 125 -10.78 12.37 7.33
CA ASP A 125 -11.98 12.57 8.16
C ASP A 125 -11.96 11.78 9.48
N VAL A 126 -10.89 11.95 10.26
CA VAL A 126 -10.74 11.37 11.61
C VAL A 126 -10.10 12.35 12.62
N ASP A 127 -10.02 13.64 12.29
CA ASP A 127 -9.46 14.66 13.19
C ASP A 127 -10.25 14.81 14.49
N GLY A 128 -11.58 14.59 14.47
CA GLY A 128 -12.41 14.54 15.68
C GLY A 128 -12.07 13.38 16.64
N ARG A 129 -11.24 12.43 16.22
CA ARG A 129 -10.75 11.27 17.00
C ARG A 129 -9.29 11.40 17.43
N ALA A 130 -8.64 12.52 17.14
CA ALA A 130 -7.20 12.72 17.30
C ALA A 130 -6.64 12.33 18.67
N GLN A 131 -7.40 12.58 19.75
CA GLN A 131 -6.98 12.33 21.13
C GLN A 131 -7.35 10.91 21.63
N LEU A 132 -8.10 10.14 20.86
CA LEU A 132 -8.49 8.78 21.23
C LEU A 132 -7.36 7.78 20.91
N PHE A 133 -7.39 6.66 21.60
CA PHE A 133 -6.48 5.53 21.34
C PHE A 133 -7.07 4.58 20.28
N PRO A 134 -6.27 3.76 19.59
CA PRO A 134 -6.75 2.82 18.58
C PRO A 134 -7.92 1.94 19.05
N ALA A 135 -7.91 1.46 20.29
CA ALA A 135 -8.98 0.63 20.84
C ALA A 135 -10.32 1.38 21.02
N GLN A 136 -10.33 2.70 20.94
CA GLN A 136 -11.52 3.54 21.16
C GLN A 136 -12.17 4.00 19.84
N VAL A 137 -11.60 3.62 18.70
CA VAL A 137 -12.09 3.98 17.37
C VAL A 137 -12.45 2.73 16.57
N SER A 138 -13.41 2.87 15.64
CA SER A 138 -13.87 1.78 14.78
C SER A 138 -12.77 1.28 13.83
N GLY A 139 -12.91 0.07 13.30
CA GLY A 139 -11.97 -0.47 12.30
C GLY A 139 -11.81 0.41 11.07
N GLY A 140 -12.89 1.04 10.59
CA GLY A 140 -12.83 2.01 9.48
C GLY A 140 -12.04 3.27 9.85
N GLU A 141 -12.23 3.80 11.06
CA GLU A 141 -11.43 4.92 11.56
C GLU A 141 -9.95 4.53 11.73
N GLN A 142 -9.66 3.33 12.27
CA GLN A 142 -8.28 2.82 12.35
C GLN A 142 -7.63 2.71 10.96
N GLN A 143 -8.36 2.27 9.96
CA GLN A 143 -7.87 2.20 8.58
C GLN A 143 -7.58 3.60 8.02
N ARG A 144 -8.43 4.57 8.25
CA ARG A 144 -8.21 5.97 7.86
C ARG A 144 -6.96 6.55 8.53
N VAL A 145 -6.73 6.26 9.82
CA VAL A 145 -5.49 6.62 10.54
C VAL A 145 -4.27 5.94 9.92
N SER A 146 -4.35 4.67 9.56
CA SER A 146 -3.28 3.94 8.86
C SER A 146 -2.93 4.58 7.51
N ILE A 147 -3.93 5.04 6.76
CA ILE A 147 -3.74 5.78 5.51
C ILE A 147 -3.08 7.14 5.77
N ALA A 148 -3.59 7.93 6.74
CA ALA A 148 -2.99 9.22 7.11
C ALA A 148 -1.51 9.05 7.48
N ARG A 149 -1.20 8.03 8.28
CA ARG A 149 0.18 7.67 8.65
C ARG A 149 1.05 7.35 7.43
N ALA A 150 0.52 6.61 6.47
CA ALA A 150 1.24 6.26 5.24
C ALA A 150 1.53 7.49 4.35
N LEU A 151 0.72 8.53 4.44
CA LEU A 151 0.86 9.78 3.67
C LEU A 151 1.82 10.80 4.31
N MET A 152 2.30 10.58 5.53
CA MET A 152 3.13 11.55 6.27
C MET A 152 4.35 12.03 5.47
N THR A 153 4.96 11.15 4.68
CA THR A 153 6.16 11.46 3.88
C THR A 153 5.84 11.94 2.47
N ALA A 154 4.57 12.19 2.13
CA ALA A 154 4.11 12.48 0.77
C ALA A 154 4.69 11.49 -0.26
N PRO A 155 4.40 10.19 -0.13
CA PRO A 155 5.01 9.14 -0.93
C PRO A 155 4.57 9.23 -2.39
N LYS A 156 5.48 8.92 -3.34
CA LYS A 156 5.14 8.77 -4.75
C LYS A 156 4.50 7.41 -5.08
N LEU A 157 4.61 6.45 -4.18
CA LEU A 157 4.05 5.11 -4.31
C LEU A 157 3.41 4.68 -3.00
N LEU A 158 2.12 4.35 -3.05
CA LEU A 158 1.33 3.81 -1.97
C LEU A 158 1.03 2.33 -2.26
N LEU A 159 1.43 1.46 -1.36
CA LEU A 159 1.16 0.02 -1.39
C LEU A 159 0.17 -0.32 -0.29
N ALA A 160 -0.94 -0.95 -0.62
CA ALA A 160 -1.96 -1.36 0.33
C ALA A 160 -2.20 -2.87 0.24
N ASP A 161 -2.16 -3.56 1.37
CA ASP A 161 -2.43 -5.00 1.48
C ASP A 161 -3.78 -5.21 2.16
N GLU A 162 -4.79 -5.63 1.37
CA GLU A 162 -6.18 -5.88 1.79
C GLU A 162 -6.76 -4.73 2.67
N PRO A 163 -6.72 -3.46 2.20
CA PRO A 163 -7.05 -2.31 3.04
C PRO A 163 -8.53 -2.23 3.44
N THR A 164 -9.40 -3.04 2.85
CA THR A 164 -10.84 -3.10 3.09
C THR A 164 -11.30 -4.44 3.66
N GLY A 165 -10.40 -5.41 3.84
CA GLY A 165 -10.73 -6.79 4.17
C GLY A 165 -11.46 -7.02 5.51
N ASN A 166 -11.44 -6.03 6.42
CA ASN A 166 -12.11 -6.10 7.72
C ASN A 166 -13.26 -5.09 7.83
N LEU A 167 -13.74 -4.54 6.71
CA LEU A 167 -14.75 -3.48 6.67
C LEU A 167 -16.02 -3.96 5.97
N ASP A 168 -17.15 -3.39 6.35
CA ASP A 168 -18.40 -3.54 5.60
C ASP A 168 -18.29 -2.82 4.23
N PRO A 169 -19.21 -3.14 3.27
CA PRO A 169 -19.13 -2.60 1.91
C PRO A 169 -19.20 -1.06 1.84
N GLU A 170 -19.96 -0.42 2.72
CA GLU A 170 -20.10 1.04 2.74
C GLU A 170 -18.76 1.70 3.13
N ARG A 171 -18.16 1.25 4.23
CA ARG A 171 -16.86 1.73 4.68
C ARG A 171 -15.73 1.38 3.71
N ALA A 172 -15.80 0.19 3.07
CA ALA A 172 -14.84 -0.19 2.02
C ALA A 172 -14.86 0.82 0.87
N ASN A 173 -16.05 1.23 0.41
CA ASN A 173 -16.19 2.24 -0.63
C ASN A 173 -15.65 3.62 -0.20
N GLU A 174 -15.85 4.02 1.08
CA GLU A 174 -15.26 5.26 1.60
C GLU A 174 -13.73 5.23 1.58
N ILE A 175 -13.12 4.12 2.01
CA ILE A 175 -11.67 3.92 1.94
C ILE A 175 -11.18 4.00 0.49
N MET A 176 -11.90 3.40 -0.46
CA MET A 176 -11.51 3.46 -1.87
C MET A 176 -11.61 4.88 -2.44
N ARG A 177 -12.57 5.70 -2.01
CA ARG A 177 -12.63 7.14 -2.38
C ARG A 177 -11.37 7.89 -1.91
N ILE A 178 -10.88 7.59 -0.70
CA ILE A 178 -9.64 8.18 -0.20
C ILE A 178 -8.45 7.76 -1.08
N PHE A 179 -8.30 6.48 -1.43
CA PHE A 179 -7.25 6.02 -2.34
C PHE A 179 -7.34 6.69 -3.72
N HIS A 180 -8.56 6.91 -4.22
CA HIS A 180 -8.78 7.64 -5.47
C HIS A 180 -8.30 9.08 -5.40
N ALA A 181 -8.68 9.81 -4.34
CA ALA A 181 -8.23 11.19 -4.14
C ALA A 181 -6.70 11.29 -4.04
N ILE A 182 -6.07 10.34 -3.34
CA ILE A 182 -4.61 10.22 -3.26
C ILE A 182 -4.00 10.00 -4.64
N ASN A 183 -4.57 9.11 -5.46
CA ASN A 183 -4.08 8.87 -6.83
C ASN A 183 -4.26 10.09 -7.72
N GLN A 184 -5.39 10.80 -7.65
CA GLN A 184 -5.63 12.04 -8.40
C GLN A 184 -4.61 13.14 -8.07
N SER A 185 -4.03 13.14 -6.85
CA SER A 185 -2.93 14.05 -6.50
C SER A 185 -1.57 13.64 -7.08
N GLY A 186 -1.51 12.59 -7.92
CA GLY A 186 -0.31 12.14 -8.62
C GLY A 186 0.44 10.97 -7.95
N THR A 187 -0.05 10.45 -6.82
CA THR A 187 0.55 9.28 -6.17
C THR A 187 0.20 8.01 -6.95
N THR A 188 1.19 7.17 -7.25
CA THR A 188 0.96 5.82 -7.79
C THR A 188 0.38 4.93 -6.68
N VAL A 189 -0.68 4.20 -6.98
CA VAL A 189 -1.37 3.37 -5.98
C VAL A 189 -1.43 1.91 -6.45
N LEU A 190 -1.01 0.99 -5.61
CA LEU A 190 -1.17 -0.45 -5.80
C LEU A 190 -1.93 -1.03 -4.60
N VAL A 191 -3.14 -1.52 -4.86
CA VAL A 191 -4.02 -2.13 -3.85
C VAL A 191 -4.11 -3.63 -4.10
N ALA A 192 -3.63 -4.43 -3.16
CA ALA A 192 -3.89 -5.87 -3.16
C ALA A 192 -5.25 -6.13 -2.50
N THR A 193 -6.12 -6.83 -3.21
CA THR A 193 -7.44 -7.24 -2.71
C THR A 193 -7.93 -8.50 -3.41
N HIS A 194 -8.83 -9.22 -2.75
CA HIS A 194 -9.57 -10.33 -3.37
C HIS A 194 -11.04 -9.96 -3.67
N ASP A 195 -11.44 -8.73 -3.38
CA ASP A 195 -12.80 -8.23 -3.57
C ASP A 195 -13.02 -7.84 -5.04
N ALA A 196 -13.75 -8.72 -5.77
CA ALA A 196 -14.04 -8.52 -7.18
C ALA A 196 -15.02 -7.35 -7.43
N ASP A 197 -15.95 -7.09 -6.49
CA ASP A 197 -16.96 -6.05 -6.62
C ASP A 197 -16.32 -4.65 -6.55
N LEU A 198 -15.36 -4.47 -5.64
CA LEU A 198 -14.57 -3.24 -5.57
C LEU A 198 -13.79 -2.97 -6.86
N ILE A 199 -13.22 -4.00 -7.48
CA ILE A 199 -12.47 -3.87 -8.73
C ILE A 199 -13.38 -3.46 -9.87
N GLY A 200 -14.55 -4.11 -9.99
CA GLY A 200 -15.55 -3.80 -11.01
C GLY A 200 -16.10 -2.38 -10.91
N THR A 201 -16.40 -1.94 -9.69
CA THR A 201 -16.94 -0.60 -9.42
C THR A 201 -15.93 0.51 -9.74
N VAL A 202 -14.64 0.27 -9.49
CA VAL A 202 -13.57 1.27 -9.65
C VAL A 202 -13.07 1.36 -11.11
N GLY A 203 -13.25 0.30 -11.93
CA GLY A 203 -12.90 0.31 -13.35
C GLY A 203 -11.43 0.57 -13.66
N ARG A 204 -10.51 0.17 -12.78
CA ARG A 204 -9.07 0.36 -12.94
C ARG A 204 -8.37 -0.92 -13.37
N ARG A 205 -7.16 -0.77 -13.92
CA ARG A 205 -6.32 -1.90 -14.32
C ARG A 205 -6.11 -2.86 -13.16
N ALA A 206 -6.24 -4.17 -13.43
CA ALA A 206 -5.98 -5.22 -12.48
C ALA A 206 -4.88 -6.18 -12.97
N LEU A 207 -4.02 -6.58 -12.07
CA LEU A 207 -3.03 -7.64 -12.22
C LEU A 207 -3.53 -8.84 -11.42
N THR A 208 -3.88 -9.93 -12.08
CA THR A 208 -4.43 -11.12 -11.42
C THR A 208 -3.35 -12.14 -11.14
N LEU A 209 -3.17 -12.51 -9.87
CA LEU A 209 -2.29 -13.59 -9.44
C LEU A 209 -3.10 -14.87 -9.23
N GLU A 210 -2.65 -15.95 -9.87
CA GLU A 210 -3.18 -17.30 -9.69
C GLU A 210 -2.02 -18.28 -9.44
N ALA A 211 -2.06 -18.97 -8.31
CA ALA A 211 -1.01 -19.94 -7.93
C ALA A 211 0.42 -19.40 -8.12
N GLY A 212 0.66 -18.14 -7.74
CA GLY A 212 1.97 -17.49 -7.84
C GLY A 212 2.38 -17.07 -9.26
N ARG A 213 1.47 -17.04 -10.23
CA ARG A 213 1.71 -16.59 -11.61
C ARG A 213 0.79 -15.40 -11.93
N LEU A 214 1.25 -14.49 -12.79
CA LEU A 214 0.40 -13.43 -13.31
C LEU A 214 -0.40 -13.96 -14.51
N ASN A 215 -1.73 -13.90 -14.41
CA ASN A 215 -2.62 -13.99 -15.54
C ASN A 215 -2.84 -12.58 -16.10
N THR A 216 -2.30 -12.31 -17.28
CA THR A 216 -2.49 -11.04 -17.97
C THR A 216 -3.79 -11.08 -18.76
N LEU A 217 -4.94 -11.09 -18.08
CA LEU A 217 -6.19 -10.74 -18.73
C LEU A 217 -6.20 -9.20 -18.81
N ALA A 218 -6.03 -8.71 -20.04
CA ALA A 218 -6.19 -7.30 -20.34
C ALA A 218 -7.59 -6.85 -19.90
N VAL A 219 -7.68 -5.82 -19.06
CA VAL A 219 -8.94 -5.12 -18.84
C VAL A 219 -9.36 -4.57 -20.19
N ALA A 220 -10.49 -5.07 -20.69
CA ALA A 220 -11.14 -4.52 -21.86
C ALA A 220 -11.42 -3.03 -21.59
N SER A 221 -10.77 -2.18 -22.36
CA SER A 221 -11.10 -0.77 -22.48
C SER A 221 -12.54 -0.67 -23.00
N GLN A 222 -13.51 -0.42 -22.14
CA GLN A 222 -14.76 0.15 -22.56
C GLN A 222 -14.54 1.67 -22.68
N VAL A 223 -14.07 2.07 -23.86
CA VAL A 223 -14.25 3.42 -24.37
C VAL A 223 -15.58 3.39 -25.10
N SER A 224 -16.56 4.08 -24.61
CA SER A 224 -17.67 4.66 -25.38
C SER A 224 -18.18 5.87 -24.65
#